data_c6681ee0830870093b8b14b0125141f2
#
_entry.id   c6681ee0830870093b8b14b0125141f2
#
_cell.length_a   1.000
_cell.length_b   1.000
_cell.length_c   1.000
_cell.angle_alpha   90.00
_cell.angle_beta   90.00
_cell.angle_gamma   90.00
#
_symmetry.space_group_name_H-M   'P 1'
#
loop_
_entity.id
_entity.type
_entity.pdbx_description
1 polymer ?
#
loop_
_entity_poly.entity_id
_entity_poly.type
_entity_poly.pdbx_seq_one_letter_code
_entity_poly.pdbx_strand_id
1 'polypeptide(L)'
;MRRIVREAAEDEAAEGSVHLEMQVDPTSYAPWVGGITPALEIILDEAASASADTGVHIGIIVAASRIRHPLDARTLARLASRYAGREAGRVVGFGLSNDERVGTTSEFSTAFHIAHDAGLAAVPHGGELLGPESVREVVAALAPQRLGHGVRATEDPDLLDRLIDEGIAFEVCPTSNVHLGVYTDLAHVPLPTFIRHGATVALGADDPLLFHSRLLAQYAAARDVDGLPDAALADLARQSIDASLAADGLKASWRQQVDAWLEAPPQHAAPPALSSGTPDEQAGRSDAPL
;
A
#
# COMPACT_ATOMS: atom_id res chain seq x y z
N MET A 1 18.08 4.81 -3.29
CA MET A 1 17.39 3.86 -2.40
C MET A 1 17.17 4.44 -1.01
N ARG A 2 18.22 4.75 -0.20
CA ARG A 2 18.01 5.29 1.18
C ARG A 2 17.06 6.47 1.23
N ARG A 3 17.28 7.47 0.36
CA ARG A 3 16.41 8.66 0.31
C ARG A 3 14.94 8.32 0.07
N ILE A 4 14.64 7.38 -0.85
CA ILE A 4 13.24 7.00 -1.15
C ILE A 4 12.59 6.35 0.09
N VAL A 5 13.30 5.45 0.76
CA VAL A 5 12.77 4.79 1.97
C VAL A 5 12.52 5.79 3.10
N ARG A 6 13.48 6.71 3.32
CA ARG A 6 13.36 7.73 4.36
C ARG A 6 12.24 8.72 4.08
N GLU A 7 12.19 9.28 2.87
CA GLU A 7 11.15 10.24 2.49
C GLU A 7 9.76 9.61 2.54
N ALA A 8 9.61 8.33 2.17
CA ALA A 8 8.34 7.62 2.34
C ALA A 8 7.92 7.55 3.82
N ALA A 9 8.85 7.24 4.73
CA ALA A 9 8.57 7.20 6.16
C ALA A 9 8.23 8.59 6.72
N GLU A 10 8.93 9.64 6.29
CA GLU A 10 8.69 11.02 6.70
C GLU A 10 7.32 11.51 6.21
N ASP A 11 6.96 11.19 4.97
CA ASP A 11 5.67 11.50 4.37
C ASP A 11 4.52 10.81 5.10
N GLU A 12 4.65 9.53 5.40
CA GLU A 12 3.65 8.77 6.15
C GLU A 12 3.50 9.29 7.58
N ALA A 13 4.61 9.60 8.26
CA ALA A 13 4.57 10.20 9.58
C ALA A 13 3.83 11.55 9.60
N ALA A 14 4.08 12.38 8.58
CA ALA A 14 3.42 13.69 8.44
C ALA A 14 1.91 13.59 8.23
N GLU A 15 1.42 12.49 7.64
CA GLU A 15 0.00 12.20 7.44
C GLU A 15 -0.63 11.40 8.59
N GLY A 16 0.14 11.01 9.61
CA GLY A 16 -0.34 10.31 10.79
C GLY A 16 -0.38 8.78 10.65
N SER A 17 0.22 8.22 9.62
CA SER A 17 0.40 6.77 9.49
C SER A 17 1.34 6.25 10.58
N VAL A 18 1.03 5.07 11.11
CA VAL A 18 1.82 4.41 12.17
C VAL A 18 2.58 3.19 11.66
N HIS A 19 2.23 2.72 10.45
CA HIS A 19 2.82 1.54 9.83
C HIS A 19 2.88 1.69 8.32
N LEU A 20 3.99 1.27 7.75
CA LEU A 20 4.24 1.24 6.31
C LEU A 20 4.79 -0.14 5.92
N GLU A 21 4.14 -0.84 5.02
CA GLU A 21 4.71 -1.98 4.34
C GLU A 21 5.12 -1.58 2.93
N MET A 22 6.43 -1.59 2.67
CA MET A 22 6.98 -1.15 1.41
C MET A 22 7.40 -2.35 0.57
N GLN A 23 6.81 -2.47 -0.62
CA GLN A 23 7.19 -3.50 -1.58
C GLN A 23 8.40 -3.05 -2.40
N VAL A 24 9.42 -3.91 -2.51
CA VAL A 24 10.69 -3.58 -3.16
C VAL A 24 11.19 -4.72 -4.05
N ASP A 25 11.71 -4.39 -5.22
CA ASP A 25 12.48 -5.32 -6.07
C ASP A 25 13.97 -4.91 -6.07
N PRO A 26 14.82 -5.58 -5.29
CA PRO A 26 16.24 -5.23 -5.20
C PRO A 26 17.03 -5.56 -6.49
N THR A 27 16.46 -6.34 -7.43
CA THR A 27 17.16 -6.74 -8.65
C THR A 27 17.50 -5.57 -9.56
N SER A 28 16.63 -4.55 -9.59
CA SER A 28 16.82 -3.35 -10.42
C SER A 28 17.98 -2.48 -9.94
N TYR A 29 18.33 -2.56 -8.67
CA TYR A 29 19.42 -1.78 -8.06
C TYR A 29 20.74 -2.55 -7.96
N ALA A 30 20.71 -3.87 -8.10
CA ALA A 30 21.85 -4.76 -7.93
C ALA A 30 23.10 -4.35 -8.73
N PRO A 31 23.01 -3.94 -10.02
CA PRO A 31 24.19 -3.54 -10.79
C PRO A 31 24.95 -2.35 -10.22
N TRP A 32 24.27 -1.47 -9.48
CA TRP A 32 24.85 -0.24 -8.96
C TRP A 32 25.54 -0.38 -7.60
N VAL A 33 25.23 -1.48 -6.87
CA VAL A 33 25.70 -1.68 -5.49
C VAL A 33 26.39 -3.04 -5.28
N GLY A 34 26.69 -3.75 -6.37
CA GLY A 34 27.45 -5.00 -6.30
C GLY A 34 26.62 -6.27 -6.04
N GLY A 35 25.30 -6.21 -6.19
CA GLY A 35 24.42 -7.39 -6.11
C GLY A 35 23.11 -7.15 -5.39
N ILE A 36 22.22 -8.15 -5.43
CA ILE A 36 20.89 -8.07 -4.80
C ILE A 36 20.98 -8.04 -3.25
N THR A 37 21.97 -8.70 -2.66
CA THR A 37 22.15 -8.69 -1.20
C THR A 37 22.50 -7.30 -0.68
N PRO A 38 23.55 -6.60 -1.17
CA PRO A 38 23.81 -5.23 -0.75
C PRO A 38 22.65 -4.28 -1.05
N ALA A 39 21.91 -4.48 -2.16
CA ALA A 39 20.76 -3.66 -2.47
C ALA A 39 19.67 -3.81 -1.39
N LEU A 40 19.33 -5.04 -1.02
CA LEU A 40 18.36 -5.30 0.04
C LEU A 40 18.83 -4.77 1.40
N GLU A 41 20.08 -5.04 1.78
CA GLU A 41 20.63 -4.58 3.07
C GLU A 41 20.59 -3.06 3.21
N ILE A 42 20.88 -2.29 2.16
CA ILE A 42 20.75 -0.83 2.15
C ILE A 42 19.31 -0.40 2.44
N ILE A 43 18.32 -1.10 1.88
CA ILE A 43 16.90 -0.81 2.08
C ILE A 43 16.50 -1.13 3.53
N LEU A 44 16.87 -2.32 4.03
CA LEU A 44 16.52 -2.76 5.39
C LEU A 44 17.14 -1.86 6.47
N ASP A 45 18.44 -1.51 6.31
CA ASP A 45 19.14 -0.59 7.22
C ASP A 45 18.42 0.77 7.29
N GLU A 46 18.04 1.32 6.12
CA GLU A 46 17.37 2.61 6.09
C GLU A 46 15.95 2.52 6.64
N ALA A 47 15.22 1.44 6.37
CA ALA A 47 13.89 1.21 6.91
C ALA A 47 13.93 1.16 8.46
N ALA A 48 14.93 0.47 9.04
CA ALA A 48 15.12 0.43 10.48
C ALA A 48 15.46 1.82 11.05
N SER A 49 16.37 2.56 10.40
CA SER A 49 16.76 3.91 10.83
C SER A 49 15.59 4.90 10.72
N ALA A 50 14.92 4.93 9.57
CA ALA A 50 13.77 5.82 9.34
C ALA A 50 12.61 5.51 10.31
N SER A 51 12.37 4.23 10.61
CA SER A 51 11.38 3.84 11.61
C SER A 51 11.72 4.38 13.01
N ALA A 52 12.99 4.32 13.41
CA ALA A 52 13.43 4.85 14.70
C ALA A 52 13.29 6.38 14.78
N ASP A 53 13.54 7.09 13.67
CA ASP A 53 13.51 8.55 13.60
C ASP A 53 12.09 9.12 13.52
N THR A 54 11.20 8.45 12.76
CA THR A 54 9.84 8.93 12.45
C THR A 54 8.76 8.36 13.37
N GLY A 55 9.02 7.21 14.00
CA GLY A 55 8.03 6.45 14.76
C GLY A 55 7.10 5.59 13.89
N VAL A 56 7.19 5.66 12.57
CA VAL A 56 6.44 4.77 11.66
C VAL A 56 7.12 3.40 11.62
N HIS A 57 6.41 2.35 11.98
CA HIS A 57 6.94 0.99 11.90
C HIS A 57 6.99 0.53 10.43
N ILE A 58 8.18 0.17 9.92
CA ILE A 58 8.37 -0.17 8.50
C ILE A 58 8.68 -1.65 8.35
N GLY A 59 7.82 -2.37 7.63
CA GLY A 59 8.06 -3.73 7.14
C GLY A 59 8.42 -3.72 5.65
N ILE A 60 9.28 -4.65 5.21
CA ILE A 60 9.66 -4.76 3.80
C ILE A 60 9.05 -6.02 3.19
N ILE A 61 8.40 -5.87 2.04
CA ILE A 61 7.94 -6.96 1.20
C ILE A 61 8.90 -7.06 0.01
N VAL A 62 9.64 -8.16 -0.10
CA VAL A 62 10.50 -8.39 -1.26
C VAL A 62 9.65 -8.94 -2.39
N ALA A 63 9.57 -8.25 -3.51
CA ALA A 63 8.78 -8.68 -4.66
C ALA A 63 9.64 -9.19 -5.80
N ALA A 64 9.24 -10.34 -6.35
CA ALA A 64 9.68 -10.79 -7.65
C ALA A 64 8.91 -10.05 -8.75
N SER A 65 9.52 -9.94 -9.91
CA SER A 65 8.91 -9.28 -11.06
C SER A 65 8.45 -10.30 -12.10
N ARG A 66 7.19 -10.19 -12.58
CA ARG A 66 6.63 -11.07 -13.63
C ARG A 66 7.40 -10.99 -14.94
N ILE A 67 8.04 -9.86 -15.24
CA ILE A 67 8.83 -9.67 -16.48
C ILE A 67 10.23 -10.27 -16.40
N ARG A 68 10.61 -10.85 -15.26
CA ARG A 68 11.89 -11.54 -15.07
C ARG A 68 11.71 -13.06 -15.05
N HIS A 69 12.82 -13.77 -15.21
CA HIS A 69 12.79 -15.23 -15.20
C HIS A 69 12.39 -15.78 -13.81
N PRO A 70 11.51 -16.81 -13.71
CA PRO A 70 11.09 -17.38 -12.42
C PRO A 70 12.24 -17.89 -11.51
N LEU A 71 13.39 -18.22 -12.06
CA LEU A 71 14.58 -18.54 -11.26
C LEU A 71 15.11 -17.36 -10.46
N ASP A 72 14.95 -16.13 -10.97
CA ASP A 72 15.31 -14.91 -10.22
C ASP A 72 14.42 -14.78 -8.99
N ALA A 73 13.13 -15.08 -9.13
CA ALA A 73 12.18 -15.10 -8.01
C ALA A 73 12.60 -16.09 -6.91
N ARG A 74 13.08 -17.29 -7.29
CA ARG A 74 13.59 -18.27 -6.30
C ARG A 74 14.84 -17.76 -5.58
N THR A 75 15.69 -17.02 -6.30
CA THR A 75 16.90 -16.42 -5.70
C THR A 75 16.51 -15.30 -4.73
N LEU A 76 15.55 -14.46 -5.10
CA LEU A 76 15.00 -13.42 -4.23
C LEU A 76 14.31 -14.00 -3.00
N ALA A 77 13.49 -15.06 -3.16
CA ALA A 77 12.82 -15.71 -2.03
C ALA A 77 13.83 -16.26 -1.00
N ARG A 78 14.92 -16.91 -1.46
CA ARG A 78 16.01 -17.35 -0.57
C ARG A 78 16.73 -16.19 0.12
N LEU A 79 16.91 -15.06 -0.58
CA LEU A 79 17.49 -13.87 0.02
C LEU A 79 16.54 -13.28 1.07
N ALA A 80 15.28 -13.08 0.72
CA ALA A 80 14.23 -12.57 1.62
C ALA A 80 14.12 -13.41 2.91
N SER A 81 14.15 -14.73 2.78
CA SER A 81 14.10 -15.68 3.91
C SER A 81 15.19 -15.47 4.97
N ARG A 82 16.37 -14.96 4.56
CA ARG A 82 17.49 -14.69 5.48
C ARG A 82 17.26 -13.47 6.37
N TYR A 83 16.34 -12.60 5.99
CA TYR A 83 16.03 -11.35 6.68
C TYR A 83 14.59 -11.34 7.21
N ALA A 84 13.92 -12.50 7.22
CA ALA A 84 12.56 -12.63 7.73
C ALA A 84 12.46 -12.19 9.20
N GLY A 85 11.43 -11.44 9.55
CA GLY A 85 11.16 -10.96 10.90
C GLY A 85 10.01 -9.96 10.90
N ARG A 86 9.56 -9.55 12.09
CA ARG A 86 8.46 -8.59 12.27
C ARG A 86 8.89 -7.28 12.92
N GLU A 87 10.18 -7.14 13.22
CA GLU A 87 10.77 -5.89 13.70
C GLU A 87 10.87 -4.90 12.54
N ALA A 88 10.91 -3.62 12.85
CA ALA A 88 11.11 -2.59 11.84
C ALA A 88 12.39 -2.83 11.04
N GLY A 89 12.31 -2.66 9.71
CA GLY A 89 13.42 -2.92 8.79
C GLY A 89 13.65 -4.40 8.50
N ARG A 90 12.70 -5.30 8.83
CA ARG A 90 12.76 -6.71 8.44
C ARG A 90 11.88 -7.02 7.25
N VAL A 91 12.16 -8.15 6.60
CA VAL A 91 11.32 -8.69 5.53
C VAL A 91 10.13 -9.41 6.17
N VAL A 92 8.92 -8.92 5.90
CA VAL A 92 7.67 -9.46 6.45
C VAL A 92 6.91 -10.30 5.44
N GLY A 93 7.13 -10.08 4.13
CA GLY A 93 6.39 -10.76 3.07
C GLY A 93 7.18 -10.93 1.79
N PHE A 94 6.62 -11.73 0.89
CA PHE A 94 7.12 -11.97 -0.45
C PHE A 94 6.02 -11.71 -1.47
N GLY A 95 6.30 -10.86 -2.46
CA GLY A 95 5.36 -10.38 -3.47
C GLY A 95 5.70 -10.83 -4.88
N LEU A 96 4.77 -10.55 -5.79
CA LEU A 96 4.93 -10.68 -7.24
C LEU A 96 4.30 -9.45 -7.88
N SER A 97 5.08 -8.65 -8.58
CA SER A 97 4.68 -7.36 -9.15
C SER A 97 4.90 -7.28 -10.66
N ASN A 98 4.67 -6.10 -11.22
CA ASN A 98 4.69 -5.79 -12.64
C ASN A 98 3.49 -6.36 -13.41
N ASP A 99 3.48 -6.10 -14.73
CA ASP A 99 2.36 -6.34 -15.62
C ASP A 99 1.78 -7.76 -15.48
N GLU A 100 0.58 -7.85 -14.96
CA GLU A 100 -0.13 -9.10 -14.69
C GLU A 100 -0.34 -9.95 -15.96
N ARG A 101 -0.32 -9.33 -17.14
CA ARG A 101 -0.48 -9.98 -18.44
C ARG A 101 0.77 -10.71 -18.91
N VAL A 102 1.90 -10.56 -18.21
CA VAL A 102 3.20 -11.14 -18.56
C VAL A 102 3.53 -12.31 -17.65
N GLY A 103 4.07 -13.38 -18.23
CA GLY A 103 4.49 -14.58 -17.52
C GLY A 103 3.32 -15.50 -17.13
N THR A 104 3.65 -16.68 -16.67
CA THR A 104 2.71 -17.67 -16.14
C THR A 104 2.81 -17.69 -14.62
N THR A 105 1.74 -17.39 -13.90
CA THR A 105 1.74 -17.27 -12.43
C THR A 105 2.28 -18.53 -11.75
N SER A 106 1.91 -19.71 -12.23
CA SER A 106 2.32 -20.99 -11.63
C SER A 106 3.84 -21.25 -11.67
N GLU A 107 4.60 -20.59 -12.56
CA GLU A 107 6.07 -20.71 -12.61
C GLU A 107 6.75 -20.09 -11.38
N PHE A 108 6.07 -19.17 -10.69
CA PHE A 108 6.55 -18.51 -9.48
C PHE A 108 6.26 -19.31 -8.20
N SER A 109 5.43 -20.35 -8.25
CA SER A 109 4.98 -21.12 -7.08
C SER A 109 6.12 -21.61 -6.20
N THR A 110 7.23 -22.09 -6.80
CA THR A 110 8.41 -22.54 -6.02
C THR A 110 9.03 -21.42 -5.18
N ALA A 111 9.04 -20.17 -5.69
CA ALA A 111 9.56 -19.03 -4.94
C ALA A 111 8.67 -18.70 -3.74
N PHE A 112 7.36 -18.77 -3.92
CA PHE A 112 6.39 -18.56 -2.85
C PHE A 112 6.44 -19.66 -1.79
N HIS A 113 6.65 -20.93 -2.17
CA HIS A 113 6.89 -22.02 -1.20
C HIS A 113 8.16 -21.75 -0.36
N ILE A 114 9.27 -21.33 -0.99
CA ILE A 114 10.50 -20.98 -0.26
C ILE A 114 10.25 -19.85 0.75
N ALA A 115 9.49 -18.83 0.36
CA ALA A 115 9.16 -17.71 1.23
C ALA A 115 8.24 -18.14 2.38
N HIS A 116 7.20 -18.94 2.08
CA HIS A 116 6.27 -19.49 3.06
C HIS A 116 6.98 -20.34 4.12
N ASP A 117 7.90 -21.23 3.71
CA ASP A 117 8.68 -22.08 4.62
C ASP A 117 9.56 -21.27 5.59
N ALA A 118 9.88 -20.02 5.22
CA ALA A 118 10.59 -19.06 6.07
C ALA A 118 9.66 -18.18 6.92
N GLY A 119 8.35 -18.40 6.87
CA GLY A 119 7.36 -17.61 7.61
C GLY A 119 7.03 -16.25 7.01
N LEU A 120 7.40 -16.01 5.75
CA LEU A 120 7.03 -14.80 5.03
C LEU A 120 5.60 -14.91 4.49
N ALA A 121 4.82 -13.84 4.60
CA ALA A 121 3.50 -13.79 4.01
C ALA A 121 3.56 -13.70 2.48
N ALA A 122 2.65 -14.38 1.79
CA ALA A 122 2.49 -14.25 0.35
C ALA A 122 1.57 -13.06 0.01
N VAL A 123 2.12 -12.10 -0.73
CA VAL A 123 1.43 -10.83 -1.11
C VAL A 123 1.63 -10.57 -2.62
N PRO A 124 1.16 -11.46 -3.51
CA PRO A 124 1.27 -11.26 -4.95
C PRO A 124 0.21 -10.29 -5.45
N HIS A 125 0.54 -9.53 -6.53
CA HIS A 125 -0.48 -8.82 -7.31
C HIS A 125 -1.32 -9.83 -8.10
N GLY A 126 -2.61 -9.61 -8.14
CA GLY A 126 -3.56 -10.39 -8.93
C GLY A 126 -4.93 -9.74 -8.97
N GLY A 127 -5.58 -9.74 -10.14
CA GLY A 127 -6.88 -9.10 -10.32
C GLY A 127 -6.82 -7.58 -10.35
N GLU A 128 -5.74 -7.03 -10.86
CA GLU A 128 -5.59 -5.61 -11.19
C GLU A 128 -5.92 -5.37 -12.66
N LEU A 129 -5.09 -5.90 -13.56
CA LEU A 129 -5.21 -5.73 -15.01
C LEU A 129 -6.03 -6.85 -15.65
N LEU A 130 -6.03 -8.04 -15.06
CA LEU A 130 -6.78 -9.19 -15.52
C LEU A 130 -7.94 -9.52 -14.56
N GLY A 131 -8.97 -10.16 -15.10
CA GLY A 131 -10.21 -10.46 -14.39
C GLY A 131 -10.15 -11.66 -13.45
N PRO A 132 -11.34 -12.19 -13.03
CA PRO A 132 -11.47 -13.23 -12.02
C PRO A 132 -10.65 -14.50 -12.27
N GLU A 133 -10.45 -14.89 -13.53
CA GLU A 133 -9.66 -16.10 -13.86
C GLU A 133 -8.19 -15.94 -13.44
N SER A 134 -7.60 -14.75 -13.60
CA SER A 134 -6.25 -14.47 -13.11
C SER A 134 -6.18 -14.53 -11.60
N VAL A 135 -7.19 -14.00 -10.91
CA VAL A 135 -7.29 -14.10 -9.44
C VAL A 135 -7.31 -15.57 -9.00
N ARG A 136 -8.10 -16.43 -9.66
CA ARG A 136 -8.14 -17.88 -9.37
C ARG A 136 -6.77 -18.52 -9.55
N GLU A 137 -6.07 -18.18 -10.63
CA GLU A 137 -4.72 -18.70 -10.89
C GLU A 137 -3.73 -18.27 -9.81
N VAL A 138 -3.74 -16.98 -9.42
CA VAL A 138 -2.88 -16.45 -8.36
C VAL A 138 -3.14 -17.16 -7.02
N VAL A 139 -4.39 -17.30 -6.64
CA VAL A 139 -4.77 -17.97 -5.38
C VAL A 139 -4.36 -19.44 -5.39
N ALA A 140 -4.64 -20.16 -6.46
CA ALA A 140 -4.31 -21.58 -6.59
C ALA A 140 -2.80 -21.85 -6.61
N ALA A 141 -2.02 -20.98 -7.26
CA ALA A 141 -0.59 -21.18 -7.45
C ALA A 141 0.29 -20.64 -6.31
N LEU A 142 -0.14 -19.55 -5.64
CA LEU A 142 0.71 -18.79 -4.72
C LEU A 142 0.18 -18.74 -3.29
N ALA A 143 -1.05 -19.21 -3.02
CA ALA A 143 -1.69 -19.26 -1.70
C ALA A 143 -1.54 -17.93 -0.90
N PRO A 144 -2.04 -16.81 -1.40
CA PRO A 144 -1.82 -15.50 -0.81
C PRO A 144 -2.55 -15.33 0.52
N GLN A 145 -1.93 -14.62 1.46
CA GLN A 145 -2.62 -14.03 2.61
C GLN A 145 -3.27 -12.69 2.24
N ARG A 146 -2.68 -11.95 1.30
CA ARG A 146 -3.24 -10.73 0.74
C ARG A 146 -3.03 -10.72 -0.77
N LEU A 147 -3.97 -10.13 -1.48
CA LEU A 147 -3.84 -9.82 -2.89
C LEU A 147 -3.49 -8.34 -3.05
N GLY A 148 -2.36 -8.06 -3.67
CA GLY A 148 -2.11 -6.74 -4.23
C GLY A 148 -3.22 -6.42 -5.23
N HIS A 149 -3.94 -5.34 -5.01
CA HIS A 149 -5.18 -4.93 -5.66
C HIS A 149 -6.34 -5.90 -5.47
N GLY A 150 -6.46 -6.93 -6.27
CA GLY A 150 -7.59 -7.87 -6.24
C GLY A 150 -8.92 -7.25 -6.69
N VAL A 151 -8.91 -6.01 -7.21
CA VAL A 151 -10.12 -5.21 -7.44
C VAL A 151 -11.08 -5.84 -8.44
N ARG A 152 -10.56 -6.60 -9.40
CA ARG A 152 -11.37 -7.29 -10.41
C ARG A 152 -11.97 -8.62 -9.94
N ALA A 153 -11.65 -9.07 -8.70
CA ALA A 153 -12.40 -10.18 -8.10
C ALA A 153 -13.88 -9.86 -7.93
N THR A 154 -14.24 -8.58 -7.79
CA THR A 154 -15.64 -8.12 -7.69
C THR A 154 -16.47 -8.35 -8.96
N GLU A 155 -15.85 -8.66 -10.09
CA GLU A 155 -16.54 -9.04 -11.33
C GLU A 155 -17.18 -10.43 -11.25
N ASP A 156 -16.83 -11.22 -10.23
CA ASP A 156 -17.39 -12.54 -9.92
C ASP A 156 -17.70 -12.65 -8.43
N PRO A 157 -18.98 -12.42 -8.04
CA PRO A 157 -19.38 -12.42 -6.63
C PRO A 157 -19.10 -13.75 -5.91
N ASP A 158 -19.26 -14.89 -6.57
CA ASP A 158 -19.00 -16.22 -5.97
C ASP A 158 -17.51 -16.40 -5.67
N LEU A 159 -16.64 -15.86 -6.55
CA LEU A 159 -15.20 -15.81 -6.28
C LEU A 159 -14.89 -14.91 -5.10
N LEU A 160 -15.45 -13.69 -5.09
CA LEU A 160 -15.22 -12.72 -4.02
C LEU A 160 -15.59 -13.31 -2.66
N ASP A 161 -16.80 -13.87 -2.54
CA ASP A 161 -17.30 -14.46 -1.29
C ASP A 161 -16.38 -15.61 -0.82
N ARG A 162 -15.93 -16.47 -1.75
CA ARG A 162 -14.97 -17.53 -1.43
C ARG A 162 -13.63 -16.99 -0.91
N LEU A 163 -13.08 -15.94 -1.52
CA LEU A 163 -11.82 -15.33 -1.07
C LEU A 163 -11.95 -14.71 0.32
N ILE A 164 -13.10 -14.13 0.62
CA ILE A 164 -13.43 -13.60 1.94
C ILE A 164 -13.51 -14.73 2.97
N ASP A 165 -14.21 -15.83 2.64
CA ASP A 165 -14.32 -17.01 3.52
C ASP A 165 -12.95 -17.67 3.78
N GLU A 166 -12.03 -17.62 2.80
CA GLU A 166 -10.63 -18.07 2.92
C GLU A 166 -9.76 -17.09 3.73
N GLY A 167 -10.29 -15.92 4.11
CA GLY A 167 -9.60 -14.89 4.91
C GLY A 167 -8.55 -14.08 4.15
N ILE A 168 -8.63 -14.03 2.82
CA ILE A 168 -7.72 -13.26 1.97
C ILE A 168 -8.08 -11.78 2.06
N ALA A 169 -7.12 -10.93 2.39
CA ALA A 169 -7.30 -9.48 2.38
C ALA A 169 -6.94 -8.88 1.01
N PHE A 170 -7.52 -7.71 0.71
CA PHE A 170 -7.35 -6.99 -0.56
C PHE A 170 -6.65 -5.66 -0.32
N GLU A 171 -5.56 -5.40 -1.05
CA GLU A 171 -4.82 -4.12 -0.99
C GLU A 171 -5.36 -3.18 -2.07
N VAL A 172 -6.46 -2.49 -1.75
CA VAL A 172 -7.13 -1.62 -2.73
C VAL A 172 -6.43 -0.28 -2.83
N CYS A 173 -6.04 0.10 -4.06
CA CYS A 173 -5.32 1.33 -4.37
C CYS A 173 -6.13 2.20 -5.36
N PRO A 174 -7.15 2.94 -4.89
CA PRO A 174 -8.12 3.61 -5.77
C PRO A 174 -7.49 4.53 -6.80
N THR A 175 -6.60 5.42 -6.38
CA THR A 175 -5.96 6.39 -7.30
C THR A 175 -5.10 5.70 -8.35
N SER A 176 -4.32 4.69 -7.97
CA SER A 176 -3.52 3.90 -8.89
C SER A 176 -4.40 3.20 -9.94
N ASN A 177 -5.47 2.54 -9.49
CA ASN A 177 -6.38 1.82 -10.39
C ASN A 177 -7.02 2.74 -11.46
N VAL A 178 -7.27 4.01 -11.12
CA VAL A 178 -7.73 5.00 -12.10
C VAL A 178 -6.59 5.42 -13.03
N HIS A 179 -5.41 5.75 -12.52
CA HIS A 179 -4.28 6.18 -13.33
C HIS A 179 -3.79 5.10 -14.31
N LEU A 180 -3.87 3.84 -13.91
CA LEU A 180 -3.55 2.69 -14.79
C LEU A 180 -4.67 2.35 -15.77
N GLY A 181 -5.80 3.05 -15.73
CA GLY A 181 -6.93 2.84 -16.63
C GLY A 181 -7.72 1.57 -16.36
N VAL A 182 -7.60 1.00 -15.16
CA VAL A 182 -8.45 -0.15 -14.73
C VAL A 182 -9.88 0.33 -14.55
N TYR A 183 -10.06 1.52 -14.00
CA TYR A 183 -11.35 2.20 -13.86
C TYR A 183 -11.28 3.62 -14.43
N THR A 184 -12.44 4.14 -14.86
CA THR A 184 -12.53 5.48 -15.48
C THR A 184 -12.35 6.61 -14.50
N ASP A 185 -12.76 6.43 -13.26
CA ASP A 185 -12.68 7.40 -12.17
C ASP A 185 -12.83 6.69 -10.81
N LEU A 186 -12.66 7.44 -9.73
CA LEU A 186 -12.71 6.91 -8.36
C LEU A 186 -14.07 6.32 -7.98
N ALA A 187 -15.19 6.85 -8.51
CA ALA A 187 -16.52 6.34 -8.20
C ALA A 187 -16.79 4.94 -8.80
N HIS A 188 -16.00 4.51 -9.76
CA HIS A 188 -16.09 3.17 -10.36
C HIS A 188 -15.17 2.15 -9.67
N VAL A 189 -14.26 2.57 -8.82
CA VAL A 189 -13.45 1.64 -8.02
C VAL A 189 -14.36 0.89 -7.05
N PRO A 190 -14.34 -0.44 -6.98
CA PRO A 190 -15.38 -1.21 -6.30
C PRO A 190 -15.23 -1.29 -4.77
N LEU A 191 -14.66 -0.24 -4.12
CA LEU A 191 -14.49 -0.19 -2.67
C LEU A 191 -15.83 -0.42 -1.91
N PRO A 192 -16.96 0.22 -2.30
CA PRO A 192 -18.23 -0.07 -1.65
C PRO A 192 -18.71 -1.51 -1.81
N THR A 193 -18.31 -2.19 -2.88
CA THR A 193 -18.65 -3.60 -3.10
C THR A 193 -17.90 -4.50 -2.12
N PHE A 194 -16.60 -4.31 -1.95
CA PHE A 194 -15.81 -5.02 -0.94
C PHE A 194 -16.40 -4.86 0.46
N ILE A 195 -16.74 -3.62 0.85
CA ILE A 195 -17.32 -3.33 2.17
C ILE A 195 -18.66 -4.04 2.35
N ARG A 196 -19.55 -4.03 1.35
CA ARG A 196 -20.86 -4.71 1.42
C ARG A 196 -20.74 -6.22 1.58
N HIS A 197 -19.73 -6.84 0.97
CA HIS A 197 -19.46 -8.28 1.09
C HIS A 197 -18.68 -8.63 2.37
N GLY A 198 -18.26 -7.64 3.16
CA GLY A 198 -17.50 -7.87 4.40
C GLY A 198 -16.04 -8.29 4.16
N ALA A 199 -15.48 -7.91 3.01
CA ALA A 199 -14.07 -8.17 2.71
C ALA A 199 -13.14 -7.40 3.64
N THR A 200 -12.01 -7.99 3.97
CA THR A 200 -10.92 -7.28 4.64
C THR A 200 -10.17 -6.45 3.59
N VAL A 201 -10.25 -5.14 3.72
CA VAL A 201 -9.60 -4.19 2.81
C VAL A 201 -8.49 -3.43 3.54
N ALA A 202 -7.30 -3.43 2.96
CA ALA A 202 -6.24 -2.50 3.28
C ALA A 202 -6.17 -1.44 2.18
N LEU A 203 -6.42 -0.17 2.50
CA LEU A 203 -6.21 0.91 1.56
C LEU A 203 -4.72 1.14 1.38
N GLY A 204 -4.29 1.32 0.13
CA GLY A 204 -2.90 1.56 -0.24
C GLY A 204 -2.76 2.72 -1.22
N ALA A 205 -1.59 3.34 -1.23
CA ALA A 205 -1.23 4.40 -2.16
C ALA A 205 -0.54 3.88 -3.43
N ASP A 206 -0.12 2.62 -3.43
CA ASP A 206 0.69 1.99 -4.47
C ASP A 206 2.02 2.73 -4.67
N ASP A 207 2.17 3.50 -5.74
CA ASP A 207 3.36 4.29 -6.06
C ASP A 207 3.11 5.80 -5.88
N PRO A 208 3.28 6.38 -4.68
CA PRO A 208 3.01 7.80 -4.41
C PRO A 208 3.76 8.76 -5.32
N LEU A 209 4.99 8.39 -5.71
CA LEU A 209 5.82 9.19 -6.61
C LEU A 209 5.30 9.21 -8.06
N LEU A 210 4.64 8.14 -8.51
CA LEU A 210 4.09 8.01 -9.86
C LEU A 210 2.68 8.60 -9.94
N PHE A 211 1.85 8.32 -8.93
CA PHE A 211 0.43 8.69 -8.95
C PHE A 211 0.13 9.99 -8.20
N HIS A 212 1.14 10.63 -7.61
CA HIS A 212 1.01 11.89 -6.84
C HIS A 212 -0.11 11.82 -5.79
N SER A 213 -0.26 10.66 -5.17
CA SER A 213 -1.30 10.38 -4.19
C SER A 213 -0.74 9.50 -3.07
N ARG A 214 -1.08 9.83 -1.82
CA ARG A 214 -0.66 9.11 -0.62
C ARG A 214 -1.86 8.46 0.06
N LEU A 215 -1.62 7.79 1.20
CA LEU A 215 -2.66 7.05 1.91
C LEU A 215 -3.82 7.95 2.36
N LEU A 216 -3.55 9.13 2.91
CA LEU A 216 -4.60 10.06 3.35
C LEU A 216 -5.56 10.44 2.21
N ALA A 217 -5.05 10.58 0.98
CA ALA A 217 -5.87 10.85 -0.20
C ALA A 217 -6.83 9.70 -0.52
N GLN A 218 -6.45 8.45 -0.26
CA GLN A 218 -7.34 7.28 -0.45
C GLN A 218 -8.50 7.31 0.55
N TYR A 219 -8.22 7.65 1.83
CA TYR A 219 -9.27 7.84 2.83
C TYR A 219 -10.17 9.04 2.51
N ALA A 220 -9.61 10.14 2.00
CA ALA A 220 -10.38 11.29 1.54
C ALA A 220 -11.31 10.91 0.36
N ALA A 221 -10.81 10.13 -0.60
CA ALA A 221 -11.63 9.61 -1.70
C ALA A 221 -12.76 8.71 -1.20
N ALA A 222 -12.50 7.82 -0.27
CA ALA A 222 -13.52 6.96 0.35
C ALA A 222 -14.61 7.80 1.06
N ARG A 223 -14.23 8.91 1.71
CA ARG A 223 -15.18 9.84 2.34
C ARG A 223 -15.96 10.63 1.29
N ASP A 224 -15.28 11.28 0.37
CA ASP A 224 -15.85 12.33 -0.47
C ASP A 224 -16.56 11.77 -1.71
N VAL A 225 -16.07 10.66 -2.26
CA VAL A 225 -16.60 10.01 -3.47
C VAL A 225 -17.56 8.89 -3.10
N ASP A 226 -17.19 7.99 -2.18
CA ASP A 226 -18.01 6.86 -1.78
C ASP A 226 -19.01 7.22 -0.66
N GLY A 227 -18.88 8.39 -0.05
CA GLY A 227 -19.76 8.87 1.01
C GLY A 227 -19.61 8.13 2.34
N LEU A 228 -18.46 7.54 2.62
CA LEU A 228 -18.27 6.75 3.83
C LEU A 228 -18.20 7.64 5.08
N PRO A 229 -19.00 7.32 6.12
CA PRO A 229 -18.94 8.03 7.40
C PRO A 229 -17.66 7.66 8.19
N ASP A 230 -17.34 8.48 9.19
CA ASP A 230 -16.15 8.27 10.06
C ASP A 230 -16.07 6.86 10.65
N ALA A 231 -17.19 6.27 11.03
CA ALA A 231 -17.23 4.90 11.53
C ALA A 231 -16.74 3.88 10.49
N ALA A 232 -17.14 4.02 9.23
CA ALA A 232 -16.68 3.14 8.15
C ALA A 232 -15.20 3.37 7.80
N LEU A 233 -14.73 4.61 7.87
CA LEU A 233 -13.29 4.92 7.70
C LEU A 233 -12.45 4.34 8.84
N ALA A 234 -12.94 4.40 10.08
CA ALA A 234 -12.31 3.74 11.22
C ALA A 234 -12.26 2.21 11.04
N ASP A 235 -13.33 1.60 10.50
CA ASP A 235 -13.35 0.17 10.20
C ASP A 235 -12.34 -0.20 9.12
N LEU A 236 -12.20 0.59 8.05
CA LEU A 236 -11.16 0.40 7.04
C LEU A 236 -9.75 0.51 7.64
N ALA A 237 -9.53 1.47 8.56
CA ALA A 237 -8.24 1.60 9.23
C ALA A 237 -7.95 0.38 10.12
N ARG A 238 -8.93 -0.14 10.87
CA ARG A 238 -8.79 -1.38 11.65
C ARG A 238 -8.48 -2.57 10.75
N GLN A 239 -9.17 -2.70 9.62
CA GLN A 239 -8.94 -3.77 8.63
C GLN A 239 -7.52 -3.68 8.04
N SER A 240 -7.03 -2.47 7.71
CA SER A 240 -5.64 -2.26 7.26
C SER A 240 -4.63 -2.71 8.32
N ILE A 241 -4.87 -2.36 9.60
CA ILE A 241 -4.06 -2.80 10.73
C ILE A 241 -4.09 -4.33 10.86
N ASP A 242 -5.28 -4.94 10.75
CA ASP A 242 -5.46 -6.39 10.89
C ASP A 242 -4.79 -7.17 9.76
N ALA A 243 -4.90 -6.68 8.54
CA ALA A 243 -4.24 -7.24 7.38
C ALA A 243 -2.71 -7.04 7.38
N SER A 244 -2.18 -6.07 8.15
CA SER A 244 -0.75 -5.81 8.22
C SER A 244 0.03 -7.01 8.75
N LEU A 245 1.32 -7.06 8.46
CA LEU A 245 2.24 -8.12 8.91
C LEU A 245 3.01 -7.76 10.18
N ALA A 246 2.61 -6.68 10.84
CA ALA A 246 3.17 -6.25 12.11
C ALA A 246 2.86 -7.23 13.25
N ALA A 247 3.61 -7.13 14.35
CA ALA A 247 3.39 -7.92 15.55
C ALA A 247 2.05 -7.57 16.23
N ASP A 248 1.37 -8.57 16.83
CA ASP A 248 0.03 -8.42 17.40
C ASP A 248 -0.06 -7.33 18.47
N GLY A 249 1.01 -7.14 19.27
CA GLY A 249 1.06 -6.08 20.28
C GLY A 249 1.02 -4.67 19.69
N LEU A 250 1.65 -4.46 18.53
CA LEU A 250 1.58 -3.20 17.79
C LEU A 250 0.19 -2.98 17.21
N LYS A 251 -0.38 -4.01 16.57
CA LYS A 251 -1.74 -3.95 16.03
C LYS A 251 -2.77 -3.57 17.10
N ALA A 252 -2.67 -4.18 18.29
CA ALA A 252 -3.57 -3.86 19.41
C ALA A 252 -3.47 -2.38 19.83
N SER A 253 -2.26 -1.84 19.91
CA SER A 253 -2.02 -0.43 20.24
C SER A 253 -2.56 0.53 19.16
N TRP A 254 -2.37 0.19 17.90
CA TRP A 254 -2.85 1.02 16.78
C TRP A 254 -4.38 1.01 16.66
N ARG A 255 -5.03 -0.13 16.90
CA ARG A 255 -6.51 -0.19 16.97
C ARG A 255 -7.06 0.73 18.06
N GLN A 256 -6.42 0.77 19.25
CA GLN A 256 -6.83 1.69 20.32
C GLN A 256 -6.71 3.17 19.88
N GLN A 257 -5.73 3.52 19.06
CA GLN A 257 -5.62 4.87 18.51
C GLN A 257 -6.75 5.20 17.54
N VAL A 258 -7.15 4.24 16.69
CA VAL A 258 -8.32 4.39 15.80
C VAL A 258 -9.61 4.55 16.61
N ASP A 259 -9.79 3.77 17.67
CA ASP A 259 -10.95 3.87 18.55
C ASP A 259 -11.01 5.24 19.24
N ALA A 260 -9.87 5.70 19.77
CA ALA A 260 -9.77 7.02 20.39
C ALA A 260 -10.03 8.16 19.40
N TRP A 261 -9.60 8.02 18.13
CA TRP A 261 -9.90 8.99 17.09
C TRP A 261 -11.40 9.06 16.81
N LEU A 262 -12.06 7.91 16.70
CA LEU A 262 -13.51 7.84 16.43
C LEU A 262 -14.35 8.41 17.56
N GLU A 263 -13.90 8.24 18.82
CA GLU A 263 -14.59 8.78 20.01
C GLU A 263 -14.32 10.28 20.24
N ALA A 264 -13.28 10.83 19.62
CA ALA A 264 -12.92 12.24 19.78
C ALA A 264 -14.01 13.16 19.18
N PRO A 265 -14.34 14.29 19.83
CA PRO A 265 -15.27 15.23 19.25
C PRO A 265 -14.71 15.79 17.92
N PRO A 266 -15.58 16.04 16.92
CA PRO A 266 -15.15 16.60 15.64
C PRO A 266 -14.32 17.88 15.86
N GLN A 267 -13.10 17.88 15.36
CA GLN A 267 -12.30 19.08 15.31
C GLN A 267 -12.85 19.95 14.17
N HIS A 268 -13.62 20.97 14.49
CA HIS A 268 -13.97 22.00 13.53
C HIS A 268 -12.66 22.73 13.17
N ALA A 269 -12.21 22.54 11.93
CA ALA A 269 -11.21 23.42 11.38
C ALA A 269 -11.78 24.86 11.51
N ALA A 270 -11.11 25.70 12.29
CA ALA A 270 -11.48 27.11 12.34
C ALA A 270 -11.44 27.62 10.89
N PRO A 271 -12.52 28.29 10.40
CA PRO A 271 -12.49 28.84 9.05
C PRO A 271 -11.22 29.71 8.92
N PRO A 272 -10.49 29.65 7.81
CA PRO A 272 -9.32 30.48 7.61
C PRO A 272 -9.71 31.91 7.93
N ALA A 273 -8.96 32.55 8.82
CA ALA A 273 -9.19 33.93 9.19
C ALA A 273 -9.16 34.73 7.89
N LEU A 274 -10.32 35.30 7.53
CA LEU A 274 -10.40 36.23 6.43
C LEU A 274 -9.46 37.37 6.82
N SER A 275 -8.31 37.47 6.14
CA SER A 275 -7.43 38.62 6.26
C SER A 275 -8.27 39.81 5.81
N SER A 276 -8.67 40.67 6.76
CA SER A 276 -9.26 41.97 6.48
C SER A 276 -8.15 42.84 5.87
N GLY A 277 -7.96 42.69 4.56
CA GLY A 277 -7.19 43.61 3.77
C GLY A 277 -7.98 44.91 3.70
N THR A 278 -7.61 45.88 4.49
CA THR A 278 -7.99 47.28 4.25
C THR A 278 -7.51 47.69 2.88
N PRO A 279 -8.37 48.32 2.03
CA PRO A 279 -7.92 48.90 0.80
C PRO A 279 -7.09 50.16 1.13
N ASP A 280 -5.83 50.13 0.83
CA ASP A 280 -4.99 51.32 0.90
C ASP A 280 -5.33 52.22 -0.30
N GLU A 281 -6.11 53.28 -0.03
CA GLU A 281 -6.38 54.41 -0.91
C GLU A 281 -5.14 55.27 -0.92
N GLN A 282 -4.33 55.17 -1.97
CA GLN A 282 -3.46 56.32 -2.33
C GLN A 282 -3.40 56.49 -3.84
N ALA A 283 -4.20 57.44 -4.27
CA ALA A 283 -4.08 58.12 -5.52
C ALA A 283 -2.76 58.90 -5.61
N GLY A 284 -2.04 58.73 -6.69
CA GLY A 284 -0.86 59.50 -7.02
C GLY A 284 -0.74 59.62 -8.53
N ARG A 285 -1.33 60.68 -9.09
CA ARG A 285 -1.12 61.11 -10.48
C ARG A 285 0.34 61.53 -10.67
N SER A 286 0.95 61.17 -11.76
CA SER A 286 1.87 62.06 -12.46
C SER A 286 1.91 61.72 -13.94
N ASP A 287 1.58 62.74 -14.70
CA ASP A 287 1.63 62.86 -16.16
C ASP A 287 3.05 62.85 -16.69
N ALA A 288 3.12 62.49 -17.93
CA ALA A 288 3.83 63.08 -19.07
C ALA A 288 5.08 62.34 -19.61
N PRO A 289 5.44 62.65 -20.83
CA PRO A 289 5.52 61.66 -21.92
C PRO A 289 6.95 61.57 -22.48
N LEU A 290 7.24 60.49 -23.13
CA LEU A 290 7.91 60.40 -24.44
C LEU A 290 8.07 58.95 -24.84
#